data_a6ca7857e0e6d4d4c719cf42927d0e0d
#
_entry.id   a6ca7857e0e6d4d4c719cf42927d0e0d
#
_cell.length_a   1.000
_cell.length_b   1.000
_cell.length_c   1.000
_cell.angle_alpha   90.00
_cell.angle_beta   90.00
_cell.angle_gamma   90.00
#
_symmetry.space_group_name_H-M   'P 1'
#
loop_
_entity.id
_entity.type
_entity.pdbx_description
1 polymer ?
#
loop_
_entity_poly.entity_id
_entity_poly.type
_entity_poly.pdbx_seq_one_letter_code
_entity_poly.pdbx_strand_id
1 'polypeptide(L)'
;MLFRSKSLAELLFDDESAMIRFDMSEFKEEHSAALLYGAPPGYVGYEEGGLLVTQIRQKPYSVVLFDEIEKAHTSVYDVFLQMMDEGKIHDKLGREGDFSNSIIIFTSNIGSQWIVEQIQAGHTPSSAKLTEVMAQYFRPEFLGRLTEVVPFSPIDEKVAQDIDFFCITAQHIR
;
A
#
# COMPACT_ATOMS: atom_id res chain seq x y z
N MET A 1 -11.69 -3.62 -0.31
CA MET A 1 -10.44 -3.92 -1.04
C MET A 1 -9.97 -5.37 -0.94
N LEU A 2 -10.00 -5.96 0.23
CA LEU A 2 -9.50 -7.32 0.47
C LEU A 2 -9.95 -8.36 -0.58
N PHE A 3 -11.22 -8.36 -0.97
CA PHE A 3 -11.74 -9.29 -1.98
C PHE A 3 -11.04 -9.14 -3.35
N ARG A 4 -10.86 -7.91 -3.83
CA ARG A 4 -10.22 -7.64 -5.13
C ARG A 4 -8.74 -8.01 -5.15
N SER A 5 -8.04 -7.74 -4.03
CA SER A 5 -6.62 -8.13 -3.89
C SER A 5 -6.44 -9.64 -3.82
N LYS A 6 -7.37 -10.37 -3.20
CA LYS A 6 -7.39 -11.84 -3.22
C LYS A 6 -7.63 -12.38 -4.62
N SER A 7 -8.62 -11.84 -5.35
CA SER A 7 -8.86 -12.25 -6.74
C SER A 7 -7.66 -11.96 -7.65
N LEU A 8 -6.92 -10.87 -7.38
CA LEU A 8 -5.68 -10.58 -8.09
C LEU A 8 -4.57 -11.58 -7.74
N ALA A 9 -4.43 -11.96 -6.46
CA ALA A 9 -3.46 -12.97 -6.04
C ALA A 9 -3.76 -14.33 -6.68
N GLU A 10 -5.03 -14.73 -6.72
CA GLU A 10 -5.46 -15.94 -7.41
C GLU A 10 -5.15 -15.90 -8.91
N LEU A 11 -5.45 -14.77 -9.57
CA LEU A 11 -5.19 -14.59 -11.00
C LEU A 11 -3.71 -14.67 -11.37
N LEU A 12 -2.83 -14.10 -10.54
CA LEU A 12 -1.40 -13.95 -10.85
C LEU A 12 -0.54 -15.08 -10.31
N PHE A 13 -0.92 -15.66 -9.18
CA PHE A 13 -0.14 -16.65 -8.45
C PHE A 13 -0.87 -17.98 -8.27
N ASP A 14 -2.08 -18.10 -8.83
CA ASP A 14 -2.94 -19.30 -8.73
C ASP A 14 -3.23 -19.70 -7.27
N ASP A 15 -3.21 -18.71 -6.37
CA ASP A 15 -3.40 -18.89 -4.93
C ASP A 15 -3.95 -17.61 -4.25
N GLU A 16 -5.19 -17.62 -3.77
CA GLU A 16 -5.77 -16.53 -3.01
C GLU A 16 -4.98 -16.20 -1.73
N SER A 17 -4.25 -17.18 -1.18
CA SER A 17 -3.43 -16.99 0.01
C SER A 17 -2.09 -16.33 -0.27
N ALA A 18 -1.71 -16.16 -1.56
CA ALA A 18 -0.52 -15.43 -1.99
C ALA A 18 -0.71 -13.92 -1.85
N MET A 19 -1.15 -13.50 -0.66
CA MET A 19 -1.38 -12.10 -0.29
C MET A 19 -0.82 -11.80 1.10
N ILE A 20 -0.18 -10.65 1.19
CA ILE A 20 0.27 -10.05 2.45
C ILE A 20 -0.47 -8.73 2.61
N ARG A 21 -1.13 -8.50 3.75
CA ARG A 21 -1.85 -7.25 4.02
C ARG A 21 -1.32 -6.58 5.27
N PHE A 22 -1.06 -5.28 5.14
CA PHE A 22 -0.76 -4.39 6.25
C PHE A 22 -1.80 -3.28 6.30
N ASP A 23 -2.51 -3.17 7.40
CA ASP A 23 -3.43 -2.05 7.67
C ASP A 23 -2.63 -0.91 8.29
N MET A 24 -2.45 0.18 7.54
CA MET A 24 -1.62 1.31 7.99
C MET A 24 -2.24 2.07 9.16
N SER A 25 -3.49 1.83 9.46
CA SER A 25 -4.11 2.36 10.67
C SER A 25 -3.48 1.81 11.97
N GLU A 26 -2.83 0.64 11.91
CA GLU A 26 -2.10 0.03 13.04
C GLU A 26 -0.70 0.66 13.22
N PHE A 27 -0.19 1.36 12.20
CA PHE A 27 1.16 1.93 12.15
C PHE A 27 1.17 3.47 12.15
N LYS A 28 0.24 4.07 12.91
CA LYS A 28 0.10 5.54 13.04
C LYS A 28 1.16 6.16 13.93
N GLU A 29 1.59 5.44 14.95
CA GLU A 29 2.54 5.91 15.94
C GLU A 29 3.95 5.43 15.58
N GLU A 30 4.97 6.21 15.96
CA GLU A 30 6.36 5.89 15.66
C GLU A 30 6.79 4.50 16.15
N HIS A 31 6.36 4.13 17.37
CA HIS A 31 6.72 2.84 17.94
C HIS A 31 6.05 1.66 17.22
N SER A 32 4.81 1.81 16.75
CA SER A 32 4.16 0.78 15.93
C SER A 32 4.75 0.72 14.52
N ALA A 33 5.08 1.87 13.92
CA ALA A 33 5.79 1.92 12.65
C ALA A 33 7.14 1.18 12.72
N ALA A 34 7.86 1.29 13.85
CA ALA A 34 9.12 0.57 14.06
C ALA A 34 8.97 -0.95 13.98
N LEU A 35 7.82 -1.54 14.33
CA LEU A 35 7.56 -2.97 14.20
C LEU A 35 7.53 -3.41 12.73
N LEU A 36 7.13 -2.52 11.83
CA LEU A 36 7.03 -2.83 10.40
C LEU A 36 8.42 -3.12 9.79
N TYR A 37 9.43 -2.34 10.13
CA TYR A 37 10.80 -2.46 9.60
C TYR A 37 11.82 -2.97 10.63
N GLY A 38 11.40 -3.27 11.85
CA GLY A 38 12.22 -3.78 12.95
C GLY A 38 12.46 -2.74 14.04
N ALA A 39 12.20 -3.12 15.28
CA ALA A 39 12.45 -2.28 16.44
C ALA A 39 13.96 -2.10 16.68
N PRO A 40 14.39 -0.96 17.27
CA PRO A 40 15.78 -0.77 17.68
C PRO A 40 16.19 -1.74 18.80
N PRO A 41 17.50 -2.01 19.00
CA PRO A 41 17.99 -2.81 20.10
C PRO A 41 17.48 -2.31 21.45
N GLY A 42 16.98 -3.23 22.29
CA GLY A 42 16.47 -2.93 23.62
C GLY A 42 14.97 -2.58 23.68
N TYR A 43 14.29 -2.51 22.54
CA TYR A 43 12.85 -2.33 22.50
C TYR A 43 12.12 -3.66 22.30
N VAL A 44 10.85 -3.69 22.75
CA VAL A 44 9.97 -4.86 22.55
C VAL A 44 9.81 -5.13 21.05
N GLY A 45 9.97 -6.40 20.63
CA GLY A 45 9.89 -6.82 19.23
C GLY A 45 11.21 -6.76 18.45
N TYR A 46 12.34 -6.36 19.09
CA TYR A 46 13.65 -6.35 18.42
C TYR A 46 14.06 -7.73 17.89
N GLU A 47 13.90 -8.79 18.70
CA GLU A 47 14.30 -10.17 18.33
C GLU A 47 13.43 -10.76 17.22
N GLU A 48 12.22 -10.25 17.05
CA GLU A 48 11.28 -10.71 16.00
C GLU A 48 11.65 -10.18 14.62
N GLY A 49 12.39 -9.05 14.57
CA GLY A 49 12.75 -8.33 13.36
C GLY A 49 11.57 -7.57 12.74
N GLY A 50 11.74 -7.13 11.49
CA GLY A 50 10.69 -6.38 10.79
C GLY A 50 9.58 -7.28 10.24
N LEU A 51 8.33 -6.89 10.48
CA LEU A 51 7.15 -7.60 9.96
C LEU A 51 7.17 -7.70 8.43
N LEU A 52 7.55 -6.62 7.73
CA LEU A 52 7.68 -6.61 6.26
C LEU A 52 8.63 -7.68 5.77
N VAL A 53 9.85 -7.72 6.33
CA VAL A 53 10.87 -8.69 5.94
C VAL A 53 10.42 -10.11 6.28
N THR A 54 9.84 -10.32 7.45
CA THR A 54 9.37 -11.63 7.88
C THR A 54 8.28 -12.16 6.94
N GLN A 55 7.31 -11.34 6.58
CA GLN A 55 6.19 -11.75 5.72
C GLN A 55 6.62 -12.02 4.27
N ILE A 56 7.45 -11.12 3.68
CA ILE A 56 7.88 -11.32 2.30
C ILE A 56 8.80 -12.52 2.12
N ARG A 57 9.62 -12.83 3.13
CA ARG A 57 10.45 -14.05 3.11
C ARG A 57 9.63 -15.33 3.16
N GLN A 58 8.46 -15.30 3.78
CA GLN A 58 7.53 -16.44 3.82
C GLN A 58 6.76 -16.58 2.51
N LYS A 59 6.44 -15.44 1.86
CA LYS A 59 5.62 -15.38 0.64
C LYS A 59 6.27 -14.46 -0.41
N PRO A 60 7.39 -14.87 -1.05
CA PRO A 60 8.12 -14.01 -1.99
C PRO A 60 7.34 -13.74 -3.30
N TYR A 61 6.40 -14.61 -3.66
CA TYR A 61 5.50 -14.45 -4.79
C TYR A 61 4.11 -14.10 -4.25
N SER A 62 3.82 -12.82 -4.10
CA SER A 62 2.57 -12.38 -3.47
C SER A 62 2.13 -10.99 -3.90
N VAL A 63 0.87 -10.69 -3.66
CA VAL A 63 0.34 -9.32 -3.65
C VAL A 63 0.56 -8.75 -2.26
N VAL A 64 1.32 -7.68 -2.15
CA VAL A 64 1.56 -6.95 -0.89
C VAL A 64 0.66 -5.72 -0.88
N LEU A 65 -0.34 -5.74 -0.03
CA LEU A 65 -1.34 -4.69 0.12
C LEU A 65 -1.05 -3.84 1.35
N PHE A 66 -0.78 -2.56 1.13
CA PHE A 66 -0.73 -1.54 2.18
C PHE A 66 -2.04 -0.75 2.16
N ASP A 67 -2.90 -1.01 3.13
CA ASP A 67 -4.26 -0.46 3.19
C ASP A 67 -4.27 0.84 3.99
N GLU A 68 -4.95 1.89 3.48
CA GLU A 68 -5.10 3.21 4.11
C GLU A 68 -3.76 3.92 4.40
N ILE A 69 -2.89 4.04 3.37
CA ILE A 69 -1.52 4.57 3.53
C ILE A 69 -1.46 5.99 4.10
N GLU A 70 -2.50 6.80 3.92
CA GLU A 70 -2.59 8.15 4.51
C GLU A 70 -2.58 8.15 6.04
N LYS A 71 -2.87 7.00 6.66
CA LYS A 71 -2.87 6.84 8.11
C LYS A 71 -1.51 6.45 8.70
N ALA A 72 -0.57 6.02 7.85
CA ALA A 72 0.75 5.59 8.28
C ALA A 72 1.56 6.73 8.90
N HIS A 73 2.38 6.40 9.91
CA HIS A 73 3.39 7.33 10.41
C HIS A 73 4.39 7.71 9.30
N THR A 74 4.89 8.94 9.33
CA THR A 74 5.76 9.47 8.26
C THR A 74 7.03 8.66 8.03
N SER A 75 7.58 8.00 9.05
CA SER A 75 8.76 7.13 8.93
C SER A 75 8.54 5.91 8.03
N VAL A 76 7.29 5.47 7.86
CA VAL A 76 6.97 4.31 7.01
C VAL A 76 7.18 4.64 5.53
N TYR A 77 7.00 5.91 5.14
CA TYR A 77 7.20 6.33 3.75
C TYR A 77 8.64 6.18 3.27
N ASP A 78 9.62 6.34 4.15
CA ASP A 78 11.03 6.14 3.80
C ASP A 78 11.31 4.66 3.49
N VAL A 79 10.64 3.74 4.20
CA VAL A 79 10.68 2.30 3.91
C VAL A 79 10.00 1.99 2.57
N PHE A 80 8.86 2.61 2.29
CA PHE A 80 8.18 2.45 0.99
C PHE A 80 9.06 2.93 -0.17
N LEU A 81 9.72 4.08 -0.01
CA LEU A 81 10.64 4.62 -1.01
C LEU A 81 11.78 3.64 -1.29
N GLN A 82 12.43 3.13 -0.24
CA GLN A 82 13.51 2.16 -0.39
C GLN A 82 13.01 0.87 -1.09
N MET A 83 11.87 0.34 -0.66
CA MET A 83 11.26 -0.84 -1.27
C MET A 83 10.96 -0.64 -2.75
N MET A 84 10.44 0.54 -3.14
CA MET A 84 10.12 0.85 -4.55
C MET A 84 11.36 1.10 -5.40
N ASP A 85 12.44 1.67 -4.84
CA ASP A 85 13.67 1.96 -5.57
C ASP A 85 14.57 0.75 -5.75
N GLU A 86 14.78 0.00 -4.67
CA GLU A 86 15.75 -1.10 -4.62
C GLU A 86 15.12 -2.48 -4.83
N GLY A 87 13.80 -2.59 -4.67
CA GLY A 87 13.09 -3.88 -4.64
C GLY A 87 13.40 -4.72 -3.41
N LYS A 88 14.16 -4.17 -2.47
CA LYS A 88 14.67 -4.87 -1.30
C LYS A 88 14.70 -3.94 -0.09
N ILE A 89 14.49 -4.52 1.09
CA ILE A 89 14.67 -3.83 2.36
C ILE A 89 15.44 -4.72 3.33
N HIS A 90 16.12 -4.11 4.28
CA HIS A 90 16.78 -4.80 5.38
C HIS A 90 16.13 -4.39 6.70
N ASP A 91 15.83 -5.38 7.54
CA ASP A 91 15.37 -5.10 8.89
C ASP A 91 16.54 -4.76 9.83
N LYS A 92 16.22 -4.40 11.07
CA LYS A 92 17.25 -4.05 12.07
C LYS A 92 18.13 -5.23 12.52
N LEU A 93 17.76 -6.46 12.17
CA LEU A 93 18.59 -7.65 12.34
C LEU A 93 19.48 -7.93 11.13
N GLY A 94 19.43 -7.08 10.08
CA GLY A 94 20.18 -7.26 8.83
C GLY A 94 19.61 -8.34 7.91
N ARG A 95 18.38 -8.82 8.14
CA ARG A 95 17.72 -9.77 7.26
C ARG A 95 17.17 -9.03 6.06
N GLU A 96 17.43 -9.56 4.86
CA GLU A 96 16.91 -9.02 3.61
C GLU A 96 15.50 -9.54 3.31
N GLY A 97 14.60 -8.65 2.91
CA GLY A 97 13.31 -8.94 2.30
C GLY A 97 13.34 -8.52 0.83
N ASP A 98 13.10 -9.45 -0.08
CA ASP A 98 13.11 -9.23 -1.53
C ASP A 98 11.68 -9.17 -2.07
N PHE A 99 11.32 -8.03 -2.67
CA PHE A 99 10.00 -7.74 -3.24
C PHE A 99 9.97 -7.85 -4.77
N SER A 100 11.08 -8.27 -5.41
CA SER A 100 11.21 -8.30 -6.88
C SER A 100 10.18 -9.17 -7.58
N ASN A 101 9.62 -10.17 -6.87
CA ASN A 101 8.61 -11.09 -7.40
C ASN A 101 7.21 -10.80 -6.84
N SER A 102 7.00 -9.65 -6.22
CA SER A 102 5.72 -9.26 -5.64
C SER A 102 5.10 -8.09 -6.38
N ILE A 103 3.78 -7.96 -6.23
CA ILE A 103 3.05 -6.79 -6.69
C ILE A 103 2.67 -5.97 -5.47
N ILE A 104 3.12 -4.72 -5.44
CA ILE A 104 2.85 -3.80 -4.34
C ILE A 104 1.64 -2.95 -4.68
N ILE A 105 0.66 -2.96 -3.80
CA ILE A 105 -0.57 -2.17 -3.92
C ILE A 105 -0.70 -1.28 -2.68
N PHE A 106 -0.86 0.01 -2.93
CA PHE A 106 -1.22 0.99 -1.91
C PHE A 106 -2.68 1.39 -2.09
N THR A 107 -3.45 1.45 -1.01
CA THR A 107 -4.79 2.01 -1.05
C THR A 107 -4.87 3.29 -0.24
N SER A 108 -5.72 4.21 -0.66
CA SER A 108 -5.97 5.46 0.04
C SER A 108 -7.38 5.97 -0.22
N ASN A 109 -7.95 6.64 0.77
CA ASN A 109 -9.23 7.36 0.65
C ASN A 109 -9.05 8.82 0.21
N ILE A 110 -7.80 9.27 0.03
CA ILE A 110 -7.51 10.63 -0.43
C ILE A 110 -7.97 10.80 -1.88
N GLY A 111 -8.72 11.89 -2.12
CA GLY A 111 -9.30 12.17 -3.43
C GLY A 111 -10.68 11.53 -3.66
N SER A 112 -11.21 10.77 -2.72
CA SER A 112 -12.53 10.13 -2.83
C SER A 112 -13.65 11.13 -3.10
N GLN A 113 -13.68 12.23 -2.35
CA GLN A 113 -14.68 13.29 -2.55
C GLN A 113 -14.60 13.90 -3.95
N TRP A 114 -13.40 14.20 -4.43
CA TRP A 114 -13.18 14.71 -5.78
C TRP A 114 -13.69 13.72 -6.85
N ILE A 115 -13.43 12.41 -6.67
CA ILE A 115 -13.94 11.36 -7.58
C ILE A 115 -15.46 11.39 -7.64
N VAL A 116 -16.14 11.48 -6.48
CA VAL A 116 -17.61 11.58 -6.42
C VAL A 116 -18.12 12.79 -7.17
N GLU A 117 -17.53 13.96 -6.94
CA GLU A 117 -17.91 15.22 -7.59
C GLU A 117 -17.77 15.13 -9.12
N GLN A 118 -16.67 14.49 -9.62
CA GLN A 118 -16.50 14.28 -11.06
C GLN A 118 -17.58 13.37 -11.65
N ILE A 119 -17.88 12.26 -10.98
CA ILE A 119 -18.91 11.31 -11.44
C ILE A 119 -20.29 11.96 -11.43
N GLN A 120 -20.63 12.72 -10.38
CA GLN A 120 -21.91 13.45 -10.30
C GLN A 120 -22.03 14.54 -11.39
N ALA A 121 -20.90 15.13 -11.78
CA ALA A 121 -20.85 16.07 -12.89
C ALA A 121 -20.86 15.41 -14.29
N GLY A 122 -20.92 14.07 -14.35
CA GLY A 122 -20.90 13.30 -15.61
C GLY A 122 -19.50 13.17 -16.24
N HIS A 123 -18.44 13.44 -15.48
CA HIS A 123 -17.07 13.33 -15.94
C HIS A 123 -16.46 12.00 -15.51
N THR A 124 -15.57 11.44 -16.34
CA THR A 124 -14.75 10.29 -15.96
C THR A 124 -13.53 10.79 -15.17
N PRO A 125 -13.31 10.37 -13.92
CA PRO A 125 -12.11 10.73 -13.17
C PRO A 125 -10.85 10.27 -13.88
N SER A 126 -9.89 11.17 -14.10
CA SER A 126 -8.61 10.83 -14.72
C SER A 126 -7.52 10.62 -13.67
N SER A 127 -6.64 9.64 -13.91
CA SER A 127 -5.49 9.35 -13.03
C SER A 127 -4.58 10.56 -12.83
N ALA A 128 -4.34 11.35 -13.88
CA ALA A 128 -3.50 12.54 -13.83
C ALA A 128 -4.05 13.60 -12.84
N LYS A 129 -5.36 13.88 -12.95
CA LYS A 129 -6.02 14.83 -12.05
C LYS A 129 -6.07 14.31 -10.61
N LEU A 130 -6.30 13.02 -10.43
CA LEU A 130 -6.27 12.41 -9.10
C LEU A 130 -4.88 12.52 -8.47
N THR A 131 -3.82 12.30 -9.26
CA THR A 131 -2.43 12.49 -8.79
C THR A 131 -2.17 13.93 -8.34
N GLU A 132 -2.71 14.95 -9.04
CA GLU A 132 -2.62 16.35 -8.61
C GLU A 132 -3.32 16.58 -7.25
N VAL A 133 -4.47 15.96 -7.02
CA VAL A 133 -5.17 16.03 -5.72
C VAL A 133 -4.34 15.35 -4.63
N MET A 134 -3.78 14.17 -4.92
CA MET A 134 -2.96 13.42 -3.99
C MET A 134 -1.65 14.14 -3.63
N ALA A 135 -1.11 14.97 -4.51
CA ALA A 135 0.11 15.75 -4.28
C ALA A 135 0.02 16.75 -3.11
N GLN A 136 -1.19 17.05 -2.65
CA GLN A 136 -1.42 17.88 -1.46
C GLN A 136 -1.22 17.11 -0.13
N TYR A 137 -1.24 15.78 -0.19
CA TYR A 137 -1.22 14.89 0.97
C TYR A 137 0.02 14.00 1.04
N PHE A 138 0.54 13.61 -0.11
CA PHE A 138 1.69 12.72 -0.23
C PHE A 138 2.91 13.47 -0.75
N ARG A 139 4.09 13.02 -0.33
CA ARG A 139 5.36 13.56 -0.82
C ARG A 139 5.48 13.33 -2.34
N PRO A 140 5.98 14.30 -3.11
CA PRO A 140 6.20 14.15 -4.56
C PRO A 140 7.08 12.94 -4.91
N GLU A 141 8.08 12.64 -4.08
CA GLU A 141 8.98 11.51 -4.26
C GLU A 141 8.24 10.18 -4.23
N PHE A 142 7.26 10.05 -3.32
CA PHE A 142 6.43 8.85 -3.23
C PHE A 142 5.54 8.72 -4.46
N LEU A 143 4.82 9.77 -4.83
CA LEU A 143 3.93 9.75 -6.00
C LEU A 143 4.69 9.51 -7.31
N GLY A 144 5.91 10.04 -7.44
CA GLY A 144 6.75 9.85 -8.62
C GLY A 144 7.25 8.42 -8.83
N ARG A 145 7.18 7.57 -7.81
CA ARG A 145 7.58 6.15 -7.88
C ARG A 145 6.42 5.20 -8.15
N LEU A 146 5.20 5.71 -8.07
CA LEU A 146 4.02 4.91 -8.37
C LEU A 146 3.95 4.65 -9.87
N THR A 147 3.76 3.40 -10.27
CA THR A 147 3.63 3.02 -11.69
C THR A 147 2.32 3.55 -12.25
N GLU A 148 1.24 3.45 -11.48
CA GLU A 148 -0.08 3.89 -11.90
C GLU A 148 -0.95 4.25 -10.70
N VAL A 149 -1.82 5.25 -10.88
CA VAL A 149 -2.86 5.64 -9.94
C VAL A 149 -4.20 5.32 -10.56
N VAL A 150 -4.95 4.39 -9.95
CA VAL A 150 -6.22 3.90 -10.49
C VAL A 150 -7.38 4.41 -9.66
N PRO A 151 -8.25 5.30 -10.22
CA PRO A 151 -9.47 5.70 -9.53
C PRO A 151 -10.50 4.58 -9.57
N PHE A 152 -11.11 4.28 -8.44
CA PHE A 152 -12.25 3.37 -8.38
C PHE A 152 -13.56 4.15 -8.31
N SER A 153 -14.46 3.80 -9.23
CA SER A 153 -15.83 4.31 -9.18
C SER A 153 -16.63 3.64 -8.06
N PRO A 154 -17.56 4.37 -7.41
CA PRO A 154 -18.48 3.79 -6.44
C PRO A 154 -19.29 2.64 -7.10
N ILE A 155 -19.54 1.63 -6.33
CA ILE A 155 -20.49 0.57 -6.71
C ILE A 155 -21.89 1.16 -6.52
N ASP A 156 -22.80 0.92 -7.48
CA ASP A 156 -24.14 1.50 -7.60
C ASP A 156 -24.90 1.82 -6.29
N GLU A 157 -25.76 2.85 -6.34
CA GLU A 157 -26.51 3.47 -5.21
C GLU A 157 -27.22 2.52 -4.24
N LYS A 158 -27.45 1.27 -4.60
CA LYS A 158 -28.08 0.26 -3.73
C LYS A 158 -27.13 -0.38 -2.71
N VAL A 159 -25.82 -0.17 -2.83
CA VAL A 159 -24.78 -0.68 -1.93
C VAL A 159 -24.04 0.46 -1.22
N ALA A 160 -24.56 1.67 -1.32
CA ALA A 160 -23.89 2.94 -1.01
C ALA A 160 -23.77 3.29 0.48
N GLN A 161 -23.95 2.37 1.41
CA GLN A 161 -23.79 2.66 2.85
C GLN A 161 -22.34 2.43 3.36
N ASP A 162 -21.48 1.77 2.56
CA ASP A 162 -20.07 1.55 2.89
C ASP A 162 -19.20 1.84 1.65
N ILE A 163 -19.18 3.10 1.19
CA ILE A 163 -18.41 3.49 0.02
C ILE A 163 -17.03 3.95 0.47
N ASP A 164 -16.11 3.02 0.55
CA ASP A 164 -14.70 3.32 0.55
C ASP A 164 -14.21 3.48 -0.90
N PHE A 165 -13.87 4.72 -1.27
CA PHE A 165 -13.25 5.01 -2.55
C PHE A 165 -11.75 4.75 -2.44
N PHE A 166 -11.25 3.85 -3.26
CA PHE A 166 -9.84 3.49 -3.22
C PHE A 166 -9.13 3.95 -4.48
N CYS A 167 -8.01 4.60 -4.30
CA CYS A 167 -7.00 4.75 -5.31
C CYS A 167 -6.03 3.58 -5.17
N ILE A 168 -5.90 2.74 -6.17
CA ILE A 168 -4.92 1.65 -6.19
C ILE A 168 -3.72 2.12 -6.98
N THR A 169 -2.57 1.94 -6.39
CA THR A 169 -1.29 2.14 -7.04
C THR A 169 -0.60 0.81 -7.08
N ALA A 170 -0.36 0.29 -8.27
CA ALA A 170 0.35 -0.97 -8.45
C ALA A 170 1.75 -0.69 -8.96
N GLN A 171 2.75 -1.31 -8.36
CA GLN A 171 4.10 -1.33 -8.87
C GLN A 171 4.53 -2.77 -9.09
N HIS A 172 5.02 -3.03 -10.29
CA HIS A 172 5.75 -4.25 -10.61
C HIS A 172 7.24 -3.93 -10.53
N ILE A 173 7.92 -4.49 -9.55
CA ILE A 173 9.38 -4.35 -9.43
C ILE A 173 10.00 -5.35 -10.41
N ARG A 174 10.76 -4.82 -11.38
CA ARG A 174 11.50 -5.64 -12.36
C ARG A 174 12.82 -6.10 -11.80
#